data_db234f51b485ab5bc7b20ce7ee2ed055
#
_entry.id   db234f51b485ab5bc7b20ce7ee2ed055
#
_cell.length_a   1.000
_cell.length_b   1.000
_cell.length_c   1.000
_cell.angle_alpha   90.00
_cell.angle_beta   90.00
_cell.angle_gamma   90.00
#
_symmetry.space_group_name_H-M   'P 1'
#
loop_
_entity.id
_entity.type
_entity.pdbx_description
1 polymer ?
#
loop_
_entity_poly.entity_id
_entity_poly.type
_entity_poly.pdbx_seq_one_letter_code
_entity_poly.pdbx_strand_id
1 'polypeptide(L)'
;FTDNGGWPHQIYVREARRMISDFVTTEPYLRRTKPTPKPIGMGSYNMDSHNVQRYVDDAGHARNEGDIQVNPGGPYPVSYGAVVPKAAECTNLLVPVCVSSSHIAYGSIRMEPVFMVLGQSAATAAVFAIDDNINVQAVDYAKLRARLLADGQVLELR
;
A
#
# COMPACT_ATOMS: atom_id res chain seq x y z
N PHE A 1 -11.72 3.41 27.78
CA PHE A 1 -11.99 4.69 27.04
C PHE A 1 -13.16 5.46 27.66
N THR A 2 -13.29 5.43 29.00
CA THR A 2 -14.37 6.14 29.72
C THR A 2 -14.28 7.65 29.58
N ASP A 3 -13.07 8.16 29.36
CA ASP A 3 -12.71 9.55 29.10
C ASP A 3 -13.16 10.07 27.72
N ASN A 4 -13.53 9.15 26.80
CA ASN A 4 -13.94 9.47 25.45
C ASN A 4 -15.27 8.83 25.04
N GLY A 5 -16.21 8.71 25.97
CA GLY A 5 -17.55 8.16 25.69
C GLY A 5 -17.56 6.73 25.17
N GLY A 6 -16.54 5.94 25.50
CA GLY A 6 -16.38 4.55 25.06
C GLY A 6 -15.70 4.37 23.71
N TRP A 7 -15.31 5.45 23.04
CA TRP A 7 -14.59 5.38 21.75
C TRP A 7 -13.08 5.26 21.95
N PRO A 8 -12.37 4.49 21.13
CA PRO A 8 -10.91 4.48 21.13
C PRO A 8 -10.37 5.84 20.65
N HIS A 9 -9.23 6.27 21.22
CA HIS A 9 -8.55 7.51 20.81
C HIS A 9 -7.98 7.42 19.39
N GLN A 10 -7.77 6.21 18.90
CA GLN A 10 -7.31 5.94 17.54
C GLN A 10 -8.13 4.81 16.93
N ILE A 11 -8.65 5.04 15.72
CA ILE A 11 -9.35 4.01 14.96
C ILE A 11 -8.33 3.28 14.07
N TYR A 12 -8.23 1.97 14.25
CA TYR A 12 -7.41 1.13 13.41
C TYR A 12 -8.20 0.68 12.16
N VAL A 13 -7.85 1.21 11.01
CA VAL A 13 -8.57 0.97 9.75
C VAL A 13 -7.69 0.35 8.65
N ARG A 14 -6.50 -0.10 8.98
CA ARG A 14 -5.45 -0.56 8.03
C ARG A 14 -5.99 -1.44 6.90
N GLU A 15 -6.89 -2.36 7.18
CA GLU A 15 -7.42 -3.34 6.22
C GLU A 15 -8.84 -3.02 5.75
N ALA A 16 -9.55 -2.13 6.45
CA ALA A 16 -10.97 -1.90 6.22
C ALA A 16 -11.26 -1.18 4.90
N ARG A 17 -10.33 -0.38 4.40
CA ARG A 17 -10.52 0.42 3.19
C ARG A 17 -9.26 0.46 2.34
N ARG A 18 -9.47 0.39 1.03
CA ARG A 18 -8.45 0.59 0.01
C ARG A 18 -9.02 1.52 -1.06
N MET A 19 -8.18 2.42 -1.55
CA MET A 19 -8.53 3.28 -2.68
C MET A 19 -8.71 2.43 -3.95
N ILE A 20 -9.56 2.88 -4.85
CA ILE A 20 -9.68 2.36 -6.22
C ILE A 20 -9.15 3.44 -7.16
N SER A 21 -7.94 3.24 -7.66
CA SER A 21 -7.30 4.13 -8.63
C SER A 21 -7.32 3.53 -10.04
N ASP A 22 -6.77 4.26 -11.01
CA ASP A 22 -6.51 3.74 -12.37
C ASP A 22 -5.48 2.61 -12.37
N PHE A 23 -4.57 2.60 -11.39
CA PHE A 23 -3.63 1.51 -11.15
C PHE A 23 -4.01 0.76 -9.87
N VAL A 24 -4.17 -0.56 -9.98
CA VAL A 24 -4.44 -1.44 -8.83
C VAL A 24 -3.29 -2.44 -8.70
N THR A 25 -2.60 -2.42 -7.56
CA THR A 25 -1.58 -3.43 -7.26
C THR A 25 -2.25 -4.78 -7.01
N THR A 26 -1.81 -5.80 -7.74
CA THR A 26 -2.33 -7.19 -7.64
C THR A 26 -1.19 -8.17 -7.38
N GLU A 27 -1.51 -9.43 -7.04
CA GLU A 27 -0.54 -10.48 -6.76
C GLU A 27 0.59 -10.63 -7.81
N PRO A 28 0.33 -10.58 -9.13
CA PRO A 28 1.38 -10.66 -10.15
C PRO A 28 2.49 -9.61 -10.02
N TYR A 29 2.18 -8.42 -9.52
CA TYR A 29 3.20 -7.39 -9.23
C TYR A 29 4.08 -7.79 -8.04
N LEU A 30 3.48 -8.33 -6.98
CA LEU A 30 4.22 -8.79 -5.80
C LEU A 30 5.13 -9.96 -6.14
N ARG A 31 4.66 -10.89 -6.97
CA ARG A 31 5.45 -12.03 -7.46
C ARG A 31 6.44 -11.64 -8.56
N ARG A 32 6.44 -10.41 -9.00
CA ARG A 32 7.31 -9.90 -10.09
C ARG A 32 7.12 -10.64 -11.42
N THR A 33 6.00 -11.32 -11.61
CA THR A 33 5.60 -11.91 -12.90
C THR A 33 5.06 -10.84 -13.85
N LYS A 34 4.74 -9.66 -13.31
CA LYS A 34 4.37 -8.45 -14.04
C LYS A 34 5.25 -7.29 -13.58
N PRO A 35 5.87 -6.52 -14.50
CA PRO A 35 6.72 -5.40 -14.12
C PRO A 35 5.90 -4.28 -13.48
N THR A 36 6.35 -3.77 -12.33
CA THR A 36 5.71 -2.66 -11.63
C THR A 36 6.10 -1.33 -12.27
N PRO A 37 5.15 -0.54 -12.79
CA PRO A 37 5.46 0.77 -13.34
C PRO A 37 5.76 1.78 -12.24
N LYS A 38 6.66 2.71 -12.50
CA LYS A 38 6.95 3.86 -11.62
C LYS A 38 7.15 3.46 -10.15
N PRO A 39 8.14 2.62 -9.79
CA PRO A 39 8.42 2.23 -8.41
C PRO A 39 8.73 3.42 -7.50
N ILE A 40 8.17 3.43 -6.29
CA ILE A 40 8.40 4.47 -5.28
C ILE A 40 8.84 3.91 -3.91
N GLY A 41 9.00 2.61 -3.80
CA GLY A 41 9.43 1.91 -2.59
C GLY A 41 9.29 0.41 -2.76
N MET A 42 9.74 -0.33 -1.75
CA MET A 42 9.75 -1.79 -1.74
C MET A 42 8.94 -2.35 -0.57
N GLY A 43 8.31 -3.50 -0.79
CA GLY A 43 7.71 -4.35 0.23
C GLY A 43 8.24 -5.77 0.12
N SER A 44 8.09 -6.60 1.18
CA SER A 44 8.60 -7.99 1.16
C SER A 44 7.85 -8.95 2.07
N TYR A 45 6.81 -8.50 2.74
CA TYR A 45 6.06 -9.35 3.66
C TYR A 45 5.23 -10.40 2.91
N ASN A 46 4.85 -11.47 3.60
CA ASN A 46 3.93 -12.45 3.05
C ASN A 46 2.57 -11.81 2.73
N MET A 47 1.94 -12.29 1.66
CA MET A 47 0.53 -12.00 1.41
C MET A 47 -0.27 -12.82 2.42
N ASP A 48 -0.66 -12.17 3.52
CA ASP A 48 -1.36 -12.80 4.59
C ASP A 48 -2.70 -12.09 4.87
N SER A 49 -3.67 -12.81 5.37
CA SER A 49 -4.93 -12.25 5.83
C SER A 49 -5.25 -12.74 7.24
N HIS A 50 -5.97 -11.91 8.00
CA HIS A 50 -6.54 -12.34 9.28
C HIS A 50 -7.65 -13.35 9.05
N ASN A 51 -7.86 -14.22 10.05
CA ASN A 51 -9.00 -15.11 10.06
C ASN A 51 -10.31 -14.31 9.95
N VAL A 52 -11.18 -14.74 9.06
CA VAL A 52 -12.53 -14.17 8.91
C VAL A 52 -13.41 -14.59 10.07
N GLN A 53 -13.33 -15.87 10.44
CA GLN A 53 -14.05 -16.42 11.60
C GLN A 53 -13.35 -17.64 12.18
N ARG A 54 -13.75 -17.97 13.40
CA ARG A 54 -13.48 -19.27 14.04
C ARG A 54 -14.79 -20.02 14.20
N TYR A 55 -14.78 -21.31 13.92
CA TYR A 55 -15.94 -22.17 14.07
C TYR A 55 -15.52 -23.53 14.60
N VAL A 56 -16.50 -24.32 15.05
CA VAL A 56 -16.31 -25.72 15.44
C VAL A 56 -16.81 -26.57 14.28
N ASP A 57 -15.97 -27.49 13.79
CA ASP A 57 -16.36 -28.44 12.76
C ASP A 57 -17.26 -29.57 13.32
N ASP A 58 -17.83 -30.39 12.45
CA ASP A 58 -18.74 -31.48 12.82
C ASP A 58 -18.07 -32.52 13.72
N ALA A 59 -16.73 -32.58 13.75
CA ALA A 59 -15.95 -33.46 14.62
C ALA A 59 -15.61 -32.82 16.00
N GLY A 60 -16.07 -31.58 16.26
CA GLY A 60 -15.82 -30.85 17.49
C GLY A 60 -14.48 -30.11 17.57
N HIS A 61 -13.75 -29.99 16.48
CA HIS A 61 -12.47 -29.29 16.46
C HIS A 61 -12.63 -27.79 16.11
N ALA A 62 -11.85 -26.93 16.77
CA ALA A 62 -11.78 -25.53 16.45
C ALA A 62 -11.04 -25.33 15.11
N ARG A 63 -11.64 -24.60 14.19
CA ARG A 63 -11.12 -24.25 12.87
C ARG A 63 -11.11 -22.76 12.66
N ASN A 64 -10.20 -22.30 11.79
CA ASN A 64 -10.17 -20.93 11.30
C ASN A 64 -10.55 -20.90 9.83
N GLU A 65 -11.26 -19.87 9.42
CA GLU A 65 -11.55 -19.58 8.01
C GLU A 65 -10.85 -18.29 7.58
N GLY A 66 -10.34 -18.28 6.35
CA GLY A 66 -9.76 -17.09 5.73
C GLY A 66 -8.28 -16.83 6.08
N ASP A 67 -7.61 -17.80 6.68
CA ASP A 67 -6.17 -17.73 6.92
C ASP A 67 -5.41 -18.00 5.60
N ILE A 68 -4.83 -16.95 5.01
CA ILE A 68 -4.00 -17.04 3.81
C ILE A 68 -2.61 -16.54 4.16
N GLN A 69 -1.59 -17.36 3.89
CA GLN A 69 -0.17 -17.00 4.06
C GLN A 69 0.61 -17.46 2.83
N VAL A 70 0.85 -16.54 1.92
CA VAL A 70 1.53 -16.82 0.65
C VAL A 70 2.76 -15.93 0.50
N ASN A 71 3.92 -16.55 0.36
CA ASN A 71 5.17 -15.81 0.16
C ASN A 71 5.20 -15.20 -1.26
N PRO A 72 5.52 -13.89 -1.42
CA PRO A 72 5.66 -13.26 -2.73
C PRO A 72 6.92 -13.70 -3.50
N GLY A 73 7.82 -14.45 -2.87
CA GLY A 73 9.09 -14.89 -3.47
C GLY A 73 10.21 -13.86 -3.32
N GLY A 74 10.13 -12.98 -2.34
CA GLY A 74 11.11 -11.94 -2.04
C GLY A 74 10.58 -10.51 -2.18
N PRO A 75 11.42 -9.49 -1.99
CA PRO A 75 11.02 -8.09 -2.09
C PRO A 75 10.47 -7.72 -3.46
N TYR A 76 9.49 -6.83 -3.48
CA TYR A 76 8.80 -6.36 -4.69
C TYR A 76 8.63 -4.84 -4.65
N PRO A 77 8.65 -4.16 -5.81
CA PRO A 77 8.42 -2.71 -5.86
C PRO A 77 6.94 -2.37 -5.77
N VAL A 78 6.63 -1.20 -5.18
CA VAL A 78 5.30 -0.60 -5.10
C VAL A 78 5.23 0.61 -6.03
N SER A 79 4.18 0.69 -6.85
CA SER A 79 4.00 1.73 -7.86
C SER A 79 3.53 3.06 -7.28
N TYR A 80 3.97 4.17 -7.86
CA TYR A 80 3.40 5.51 -7.63
C TYR A 80 1.88 5.53 -7.88
N GLY A 81 1.40 4.84 -8.91
CA GLY A 81 -0.01 4.75 -9.21
C GLY A 81 -0.86 4.14 -8.08
N ALA A 82 -0.25 3.37 -7.17
CA ALA A 82 -0.96 2.79 -6.03
C ALA A 82 -1.35 3.83 -4.96
N VAL A 83 -0.65 4.98 -4.90
CA VAL A 83 -0.89 6.05 -3.92
C VAL A 83 -1.62 7.26 -4.51
N VAL A 84 -1.88 7.28 -5.81
CA VAL A 84 -2.48 8.39 -6.54
C VAL A 84 -3.95 8.08 -6.84
N PRO A 85 -4.92 8.91 -6.41
CA PRO A 85 -6.33 8.74 -6.77
C PRO A 85 -6.57 9.06 -8.25
N LYS A 86 -7.75 8.72 -8.75
CA LYS A 86 -8.18 9.13 -10.09
C LYS A 86 -8.28 10.65 -10.17
N ALA A 87 -7.78 11.23 -11.25
CA ALA A 87 -7.80 12.68 -11.45
C ALA A 87 -9.23 13.28 -11.42
N ALA A 88 -10.22 12.51 -11.86
CA ALA A 88 -11.61 12.92 -11.82
C ALA A 88 -12.20 13.00 -10.40
N GLU A 89 -11.56 12.35 -9.42
CA GLU A 89 -12.04 12.31 -8.03
C GLU A 89 -11.28 13.28 -7.14
N CYS A 90 -9.93 13.34 -7.27
CA CYS A 90 -9.10 14.21 -6.44
C CYS A 90 -7.73 14.47 -7.10
N THR A 91 -7.31 15.73 -7.17
CA THR A 91 -6.07 16.13 -7.85
C THR A 91 -4.94 16.53 -6.91
N ASN A 92 -5.20 16.64 -5.61
CA ASN A 92 -4.27 17.15 -4.59
C ASN A 92 -4.14 16.24 -3.36
N LEU A 93 -4.37 14.94 -3.52
CA LEU A 93 -4.29 13.93 -2.46
C LEU A 93 -3.33 12.82 -2.85
N LEU A 94 -2.54 12.33 -1.89
CA LEU A 94 -1.77 11.11 -1.97
C LEU A 94 -2.13 10.20 -0.80
N VAL A 95 -2.27 8.87 -1.06
CA VAL A 95 -2.85 7.90 -0.13
C VAL A 95 -1.85 6.77 0.17
N PRO A 96 -0.86 6.98 1.05
CA PRO A 96 0.20 5.99 1.30
C PRO A 96 -0.22 4.80 2.17
N VAL A 97 -1.35 4.87 2.87
CA VAL A 97 -1.84 3.79 3.75
C VAL A 97 -2.95 2.97 3.08
N CYS A 98 -4.05 3.60 2.71
CA CYS A 98 -5.17 2.94 2.05
C CYS A 98 -4.92 2.80 0.53
N VAL A 99 -3.76 2.26 0.15
CA VAL A 99 -3.30 2.20 -1.24
C VAL A 99 -4.25 1.43 -2.16
N SER A 100 -4.21 1.76 -3.44
CA SER A 100 -4.96 1.04 -4.47
C SER A 100 -4.35 -0.34 -4.71
N SER A 101 -5.00 -1.37 -4.18
CA SER A 101 -4.56 -2.76 -4.28
C SER A 101 -5.70 -3.76 -4.14
N SER A 102 -5.52 -4.96 -4.67
CA SER A 102 -6.39 -6.10 -4.36
C SER A 102 -6.24 -6.50 -2.89
N HIS A 103 -7.21 -7.26 -2.36
CA HIS A 103 -7.16 -7.74 -0.98
C HIS A 103 -5.88 -8.52 -0.70
N ILE A 104 -5.55 -9.48 -1.57
CA ILE A 104 -4.37 -10.33 -1.38
C ILE A 104 -3.06 -9.54 -1.45
N ALA A 105 -2.92 -8.57 -2.35
CA ALA A 105 -1.74 -7.73 -2.44
C ALA A 105 -1.61 -6.82 -1.20
N TYR A 106 -2.72 -6.28 -0.71
CA TYR A 106 -2.74 -5.47 0.49
C TYR A 106 -2.30 -6.25 1.73
N GLY A 107 -2.59 -7.54 1.81
CA GLY A 107 -2.12 -8.42 2.87
C GLY A 107 -0.61 -8.41 3.07
N SER A 108 0.16 -8.09 2.02
CA SER A 108 1.60 -7.90 2.08
C SER A 108 2.03 -6.44 2.24
N ILE A 109 1.36 -5.50 1.55
CA ILE A 109 1.74 -4.08 1.55
C ILE A 109 1.47 -3.40 2.90
N ARG A 110 0.46 -3.83 3.63
CA ARG A 110 -0.10 -3.21 4.86
C ARG A 110 0.84 -3.11 6.06
N MET A 111 2.12 -3.35 5.90
CA MET A 111 3.11 -3.25 6.96
C MET A 111 3.51 -1.80 7.21
N GLU A 112 3.61 -1.42 8.49
CA GLU A 112 3.96 -0.06 8.90
C GLU A 112 5.26 0.45 8.26
N PRO A 113 6.35 -0.33 8.16
CA PRO A 113 7.55 0.13 7.48
C PRO A 113 7.33 0.44 5.99
N VAL A 114 6.44 -0.30 5.31
CA VAL A 114 6.07 -0.02 3.92
C VAL A 114 5.29 1.29 3.83
N PHE A 115 4.35 1.53 4.75
CA PHE A 115 3.63 2.81 4.82
C PHE A 115 4.56 4.00 5.06
N MET A 116 5.60 3.84 5.89
CA MET A 116 6.60 4.88 6.13
C MET A 116 7.39 5.20 4.86
N VAL A 117 7.83 4.17 4.12
CA VAL A 117 8.50 4.31 2.82
C VAL A 117 7.60 5.00 1.79
N LEU A 118 6.33 4.57 1.68
CA LEU A 118 5.37 5.18 0.77
C LEU A 118 5.00 6.61 1.20
N GLY A 119 4.96 6.89 2.51
CA GLY A 119 4.74 8.21 3.07
C GLY A 119 5.85 9.19 2.68
N GLN A 120 7.12 8.79 2.78
CA GLN A 120 8.25 9.58 2.31
C GLN A 120 8.14 9.89 0.82
N SER A 121 7.85 8.89 0.00
CA SER A 121 7.71 9.07 -1.44
C SER A 121 6.53 9.95 -1.82
N ALA A 122 5.39 9.79 -1.12
CA ALA A 122 4.21 10.63 -1.31
C ALA A 122 4.49 12.09 -0.91
N ALA A 123 5.18 12.32 0.21
CA ALA A 123 5.57 13.68 0.64
C ALA A 123 6.51 14.35 -0.37
N THR A 124 7.50 13.62 -0.89
CA THR A 124 8.41 14.13 -1.93
C THR A 124 7.64 14.49 -3.21
N ALA A 125 6.71 13.65 -3.63
CA ALA A 125 5.86 13.91 -4.79
C ALA A 125 4.92 15.11 -4.57
N ALA A 126 4.39 15.27 -3.35
CA ALA A 126 3.54 16.41 -2.99
C ALA A 126 4.31 17.73 -3.07
N VAL A 127 5.57 17.77 -2.61
CA VAL A 127 6.43 18.96 -2.76
C VAL A 127 6.59 19.31 -4.24
N PHE A 128 6.89 18.35 -5.10
CA PHE A 128 7.00 18.63 -6.54
C PHE A 128 5.69 19.11 -7.16
N ALA A 129 4.55 18.55 -6.74
CA ALA A 129 3.25 19.00 -7.23
C ALA A 129 2.96 20.46 -6.82
N ILE A 130 3.34 20.83 -5.60
CA ILE A 130 3.18 22.21 -5.08
C ILE A 130 4.12 23.17 -5.80
N ASP A 131 5.42 22.83 -5.87
CA ASP A 131 6.44 23.71 -6.46
C ASP A 131 6.22 23.96 -7.95
N ASP A 132 5.80 22.91 -8.67
CA ASP A 132 5.54 22.98 -10.11
C ASP A 132 4.08 23.42 -10.42
N ASN A 133 3.23 23.63 -9.38
CA ASN A 133 1.80 23.99 -9.47
C ASN A 133 1.01 23.06 -10.40
N ILE A 134 1.14 21.75 -10.18
CA ILE A 134 0.51 20.69 -10.97
C ILE A 134 -0.28 19.71 -10.09
N ASN A 135 -1.17 18.94 -10.70
CA ASN A 135 -1.86 17.84 -10.05
C ASN A 135 -0.89 16.72 -9.69
N VAL A 136 -1.17 15.97 -8.62
CA VAL A 136 -0.33 14.83 -8.21
C VAL A 136 -0.20 13.76 -9.30
N GLN A 137 -1.18 13.64 -10.19
CA GLN A 137 -1.15 12.72 -11.34
C GLN A 137 -0.13 13.14 -12.41
N ALA A 138 0.22 14.43 -12.45
CA ALA A 138 1.13 15.02 -13.45
C ALA A 138 2.59 15.11 -12.96
N VAL A 139 2.89 14.65 -11.76
CA VAL A 139 4.27 14.65 -11.23
C VAL A 139 5.20 13.88 -12.17
N ASP A 140 6.29 14.52 -12.58
CA ASP A 140 7.33 13.88 -13.38
C ASP A 140 8.00 12.77 -12.58
N TYR A 141 7.73 11.53 -12.99
CA TYR A 141 8.28 10.38 -12.32
C TYR A 141 9.81 10.29 -12.42
N ALA A 142 10.42 10.76 -13.49
CA ALA A 142 11.89 10.75 -13.62
C ALA A 142 12.54 11.67 -12.57
N LYS A 143 11.99 12.87 -12.38
CA LYS A 143 12.37 13.82 -11.33
C LYS A 143 12.14 13.20 -9.92
N LEU A 144 10.99 12.60 -9.70
CA LEU A 144 10.66 11.92 -8.43
C LEU A 144 11.63 10.76 -8.15
N ARG A 145 11.85 9.87 -9.11
CA ARG A 145 12.76 8.73 -8.96
C ARG A 145 14.18 9.17 -8.63
N ALA A 146 14.69 10.17 -9.33
CA ALA A 146 16.03 10.70 -9.08
C ALA A 146 16.18 11.24 -7.66
N ARG A 147 15.17 11.94 -7.16
CA ARG A 147 15.16 12.47 -5.79
C ARG A 147 15.09 11.35 -4.75
N LEU A 148 14.21 10.38 -4.91
CA LEU A 148 14.07 9.26 -3.99
C LEU A 148 15.37 8.46 -3.88
N LEU A 149 16.06 8.23 -5.00
CA LEU A 149 17.36 7.55 -5.01
C LEU A 149 18.45 8.40 -4.32
N ALA A 150 18.46 9.71 -4.53
CA ALA A 150 19.38 10.63 -3.86
C ALA A 150 19.18 10.67 -2.33
N ASP A 151 17.93 10.50 -1.88
CA ASP A 151 17.56 10.37 -0.47
C ASP A 151 17.82 8.95 0.10
N GLY A 152 18.42 8.05 -0.68
CA GLY A 152 18.80 6.69 -0.25
C GLY A 152 17.65 5.68 -0.27
N GLN A 153 16.51 6.00 -0.91
CA GLN A 153 15.38 5.07 -0.97
C GLN A 153 15.65 3.94 -1.96
N VAL A 154 15.26 2.72 -1.57
CA VAL A 154 15.40 1.53 -2.42
C VAL A 154 14.13 1.37 -3.27
N LEU A 155 14.28 1.40 -4.59
CA LEU A 155 13.16 1.31 -5.54
C LEU A 155 13.15 0.02 -6.36
N GLU A 156 14.27 -0.70 -6.37
CA GLU A 156 14.46 -1.96 -7.12
C GLU A 156 15.51 -2.83 -6.45
N LEU A 157 15.47 -4.13 -6.69
CA LEU A 157 16.53 -5.05 -6.27
C LEU A 157 17.76 -4.85 -7.18
N ARG A 158 18.91 -4.87 -6.57
CA ARG A 158 20.20 -4.90 -7.24
C ARG A 158 20.67 -6.34 -7.43
#